data_f8ca515f5f012269f52e742e54a7cc39
#
_entry.id   f8ca515f5f012269f52e742e54a7cc39
#
_cell.length_a   1.000
_cell.length_b   1.000
_cell.length_c   1.000
_cell.angle_alpha   90.00
_cell.angle_beta   90.00
_cell.angle_gamma   90.00
#
_symmetry.space_group_name_H-M   'P 1'
#
loop_
_entity.id
_entity.type
_entity.pdbx_description
1 polymer ?
#
loop_
_entity_poly.entity_id
_entity_poly.type
_entity_poly.pdbx_seq_one_letter_code
_entity_poly.pdbx_strand_id
1 'polypeptide(L)'
;MLDITPYQQCINDVHPAMIQKIIQVESGNNSLAINVNKKAGHKPRYKQPKTKTDAIQLANYYIHLGHSVDLGYMQVNSNNLKKYGVTVSDMFNPCKNIAVGSTILLHAYQRALKSKREPQVALRHALSIYNTGNMTYGFRNGYVKKYTTLPMASHSHPYATATTVSINGLYD
;
A
#
# COMPACT_ATOMS: atom_id res chain seq x y z
N MET A 1 13.00 11.38 4.79
CA MET A 1 12.10 10.23 5.03
C MET A 1 10.89 10.76 5.76
N LEU A 2 9.67 10.29 5.46
CA LEU A 2 8.45 10.72 6.16
C LEU A 2 8.55 10.33 7.64
N ASP A 3 8.25 11.27 8.56
CA ASP A 3 8.01 10.90 9.96
C ASP A 3 6.65 10.18 10.05
N ILE A 4 6.67 8.89 10.42
CA ILE A 4 5.47 8.06 10.54
C ILE A 4 4.77 8.18 11.90
N THR A 5 5.44 8.81 12.89
CA THR A 5 4.95 8.90 14.26
C THR A 5 3.53 9.46 14.37
N PRO A 6 3.15 10.56 13.65
CA PRO A 6 1.79 11.10 13.71
C PRO A 6 0.70 10.16 13.16
N TYR A 7 1.09 9.13 12.44
CA TYR A 7 0.17 8.21 11.74
C TYR A 7 0.13 6.81 12.34
N GLN A 8 0.86 6.54 13.43
CA GLN A 8 0.93 5.19 14.01
C GLN A 8 -0.45 4.65 14.40
N GLN A 9 -1.34 5.50 14.96
CA GLN A 9 -2.71 5.12 15.28
C GLN A 9 -3.59 4.78 14.06
N CYS A 10 -3.13 5.09 12.85
CA CYS A 10 -3.84 4.80 11.62
C CYS A 10 -3.41 3.45 10.99
N ILE A 11 -2.36 2.83 11.52
CA ILE A 11 -1.79 1.60 10.97
C ILE A 11 -2.55 0.39 11.54
N ASN A 12 -3.03 -0.48 10.68
CA ASN A 12 -3.71 -1.72 11.07
C ASN A 12 -2.71 -2.89 11.04
N ASP A 13 -2.24 -3.33 12.21
CA ASP A 13 -1.44 -4.54 12.43
C ASP A 13 -0.24 -4.76 11.48
N VAL A 14 0.41 -3.67 11.08
CA VAL A 14 1.63 -3.69 10.27
C VAL A 14 2.71 -2.87 10.96
N HIS A 15 3.95 -3.35 10.94
CA HIS A 15 5.05 -2.62 11.56
C HIS A 15 5.24 -1.23 10.93
N PRO A 16 5.32 -0.13 11.72
CA PRO A 16 5.42 1.24 11.19
C PRO A 16 6.55 1.45 10.19
N ALA A 17 7.71 0.84 10.39
CA ALA A 17 8.84 0.93 9.45
C ALA A 17 8.51 0.33 8.06
N MET A 18 7.66 -0.71 8.00
CA MET A 18 7.20 -1.27 6.73
C MET A 18 6.29 -0.29 6.00
N ILE A 19 5.35 0.33 6.72
CA ILE A 19 4.45 1.35 6.15
C ILE A 19 5.26 2.55 5.63
N GLN A 20 6.21 3.04 6.41
CA GLN A 20 7.11 4.14 6.01
C GLN A 20 7.86 3.80 4.71
N LYS A 21 8.37 2.58 4.59
CA LYS A 21 9.05 2.12 3.37
C LYS A 21 8.11 2.02 2.18
N ILE A 22 6.90 1.49 2.39
CA ILE A 22 5.90 1.41 1.32
C ILE A 22 5.56 2.82 0.82
N ILE A 23 5.29 3.76 1.70
CA ILE A 23 5.01 5.16 1.33
C ILE A 23 6.16 5.75 0.51
N GLN A 24 7.40 5.51 0.93
CA GLN A 24 8.58 5.97 0.18
C GLN A 24 8.65 5.37 -1.23
N VAL A 25 8.39 4.07 -1.36
CA VAL A 25 8.46 3.33 -2.64
C VAL A 25 7.32 3.69 -3.57
N GLU A 26 6.09 3.84 -3.02
CA GLU A 26 4.87 4.04 -3.80
C GLU A 26 4.68 5.48 -4.26
N SER A 27 4.86 6.44 -3.37
CA SER A 27 4.51 7.84 -3.61
C SER A 27 5.67 8.83 -3.48
N GLY A 28 6.86 8.37 -3.08
CA GLY A 28 7.95 9.28 -2.74
C GLY A 28 7.60 10.21 -1.58
N ASN A 29 6.76 9.77 -0.64
CA ASN A 29 6.22 10.55 0.48
C ASN A 29 5.25 11.69 0.07
N ASN A 30 4.61 11.59 -1.09
CA ASN A 30 3.60 12.54 -1.55
C ASN A 30 2.18 12.03 -1.24
N SER A 31 1.46 12.68 -0.33
CA SER A 31 0.07 12.32 0.04
C SER A 31 -0.94 12.58 -1.07
N LEU A 32 -0.60 13.40 -2.07
CA LEU A 32 -1.44 13.71 -3.22
C LEU A 32 -1.04 12.94 -4.48
N ALA A 33 -0.12 11.98 -4.37
CA ALA A 33 0.36 11.21 -5.51
C ALA A 33 -0.77 10.48 -6.23
N ILE A 34 -0.76 10.54 -7.55
CA ILE A 34 -1.68 9.83 -8.43
C ILE A 34 -0.86 9.05 -9.48
N ASN A 35 -1.23 7.78 -9.70
CA ASN A 35 -0.78 7.05 -10.86
C ASN A 35 -1.99 6.50 -11.62
N VAL A 36 -2.15 6.94 -12.87
CA VAL A 36 -3.20 6.44 -13.76
C VAL A 36 -2.68 5.22 -14.51
N ASN A 37 -3.32 4.09 -14.33
CA ASN A 37 -2.89 2.84 -14.95
C ASN A 37 -3.24 2.80 -16.43
N LYS A 38 -2.46 2.05 -17.21
CA LYS A 38 -2.70 1.85 -18.64
C LYS A 38 -4.07 1.26 -18.89
N LYS A 39 -4.74 1.72 -19.95
CA LYS A 39 -5.96 1.12 -20.48
C LYS A 39 -5.79 0.94 -21.98
N ALA A 40 -6.05 -0.25 -22.50
CA ALA A 40 -5.84 -0.59 -23.91
C ALA A 40 -4.44 -0.20 -24.46
N GLY A 41 -3.39 -0.42 -23.64
CA GLY A 41 -2.01 -0.09 -24.00
C GLY A 41 -1.62 1.40 -23.84
N HIS A 42 -2.59 2.30 -23.69
CA HIS A 42 -2.35 3.73 -23.56
C HIS A 42 -2.21 4.15 -22.10
N LYS A 43 -1.12 4.89 -21.77
CA LYS A 43 -0.93 5.54 -20.49
C LYS A 43 -1.09 7.04 -20.64
N PRO A 44 -2.07 7.69 -19.98
CA PRO A 44 -2.27 9.13 -20.08
C PRO A 44 -1.07 9.93 -19.58
N ARG A 45 -0.90 11.12 -20.14
CA ARG A 45 0.05 12.13 -19.63
C ARG A 45 -0.71 13.17 -18.83
N TYR A 46 -0.27 13.46 -17.63
CA TYR A 46 -0.83 14.47 -16.73
C TYR A 46 0.26 15.02 -15.81
N LYS A 47 -0.01 16.16 -15.20
CA LYS A 47 0.84 16.71 -14.13
C LYS A 47 0.34 16.21 -12.78
N GLN A 48 1.26 15.97 -11.86
CA GLN A 48 0.87 15.64 -10.47
C GLN A 48 0.11 16.81 -9.84
N PRO A 49 -0.99 16.53 -9.11
CA PRO A 49 -1.78 17.58 -8.46
C PRO A 49 -0.99 18.23 -7.32
N LYS A 50 -1.25 19.50 -7.08
CA LYS A 50 -0.64 20.28 -6.01
C LYS A 50 -1.57 20.52 -4.83
N THR A 51 -2.88 20.37 -5.04
CA THR A 51 -3.90 20.51 -4.00
C THR A 51 -4.75 19.25 -3.90
N LYS A 52 -5.40 19.06 -2.75
CA LYS A 52 -6.33 17.95 -2.56
C LYS A 52 -7.51 18.03 -3.54
N THR A 53 -8.01 19.22 -3.81
CA THR A 53 -9.10 19.44 -4.77
C THR A 53 -8.69 18.98 -6.17
N ASP A 54 -7.52 19.40 -6.64
CA ASP A 54 -6.99 18.98 -7.96
C ASP A 54 -6.80 17.47 -8.02
N ALA A 55 -6.31 16.86 -6.94
CA ALA A 55 -6.11 15.42 -6.85
C ALA A 55 -7.42 14.66 -6.99
N ILE A 56 -8.47 15.09 -6.29
CA ILE A 56 -9.80 14.49 -6.37
C ILE A 56 -10.37 14.63 -7.78
N GLN A 57 -10.28 15.82 -8.37
CA GLN A 57 -10.81 16.07 -9.73
C GLN A 57 -10.08 15.23 -10.77
N LEU A 58 -8.75 15.18 -10.72
CA LEU A 58 -7.93 14.41 -11.65
C LEU A 58 -8.23 12.90 -11.54
N ALA A 59 -8.31 12.39 -10.32
CA ALA A 59 -8.62 10.97 -10.10
C ALA A 59 -10.00 10.61 -10.64
N ASN A 60 -11.04 11.39 -10.28
CA ASN A 60 -12.40 11.17 -10.74
C ASN A 60 -12.52 11.25 -12.26
N TYR A 61 -11.83 12.18 -12.91
CA TYR A 61 -11.79 12.30 -14.36
C TYR A 61 -11.31 11.01 -15.02
N TYR A 62 -10.16 10.47 -14.59
CA TYR A 62 -9.63 9.23 -15.17
C TYR A 62 -10.43 7.98 -14.81
N ILE A 63 -11.01 7.92 -13.60
CA ILE A 63 -11.91 6.83 -13.21
C ILE A 63 -13.16 6.83 -14.11
N HIS A 64 -13.73 8.01 -14.40
CA HIS A 64 -14.87 8.15 -15.33
C HIS A 64 -14.53 7.68 -16.74
N LEU A 65 -13.30 7.91 -17.21
CA LEU A 65 -12.80 7.38 -18.48
C LEU A 65 -12.49 5.87 -18.45
N GLY A 66 -12.72 5.22 -17.30
CA GLY A 66 -12.57 3.77 -17.11
C GLY A 66 -11.13 3.32 -16.85
N HIS A 67 -10.23 4.23 -16.45
CA HIS A 67 -8.93 3.85 -15.91
C HIS A 67 -9.04 3.43 -14.45
N SER A 68 -8.20 2.52 -13.98
CA SER A 68 -7.91 2.41 -12.56
C SER A 68 -6.81 3.42 -12.19
N VAL A 69 -6.92 3.97 -10.98
CA VAL A 69 -6.04 5.02 -10.48
C VAL A 69 -5.52 4.64 -9.11
N ASP A 70 -4.21 4.74 -8.90
CA ASP A 70 -3.59 4.52 -7.61
C ASP A 70 -3.46 5.87 -6.88
N LEU A 71 -3.83 5.92 -5.61
CA LEU A 71 -4.16 7.15 -4.88
C LEU A 71 -3.36 7.28 -3.58
N GLY A 72 -2.75 8.44 -3.39
CA GLY A 72 -2.19 8.90 -2.12
C GLY A 72 -0.91 8.18 -1.68
N TYR A 73 -0.62 8.24 -0.40
CA TYR A 73 0.64 7.75 0.20
C TYR A 73 0.97 6.29 -0.16
N MET A 74 0.03 5.38 0.02
CA MET A 74 0.22 3.95 -0.20
C MET A 74 -0.30 3.48 -1.57
N GLN A 75 -0.61 4.41 -2.47
CA GLN A 75 -1.07 4.16 -3.84
C GLN A 75 -2.22 3.13 -3.88
N VAL A 76 -3.24 3.37 -3.04
CA VAL A 76 -4.44 2.53 -2.99
C VAL A 76 -5.19 2.60 -4.32
N ASN A 77 -5.38 1.45 -4.98
CA ASN A 77 -6.05 1.40 -6.27
C ASN A 77 -7.55 1.68 -6.17
N SER A 78 -8.08 2.49 -7.07
CA SER A 78 -9.49 2.89 -7.10
C SER A 78 -10.48 1.72 -7.16
N ASN A 79 -10.09 0.57 -7.72
CA ASN A 79 -10.92 -0.63 -7.75
C ASN A 79 -11.16 -1.24 -6.35
N ASN A 80 -10.35 -0.87 -5.36
CA ASN A 80 -10.50 -1.33 -3.98
C ASN A 80 -11.45 -0.46 -3.16
N LEU A 81 -11.77 0.76 -3.58
CA LEU A 81 -12.50 1.74 -2.76
C LEU A 81 -13.86 1.21 -2.28
N LYS A 82 -14.63 0.62 -3.17
CA LYS A 82 -15.95 0.03 -2.83
C LYS A 82 -15.82 -1.08 -1.78
N LYS A 83 -14.80 -1.94 -1.90
CA LYS A 83 -14.55 -3.05 -0.96
C LYS A 83 -14.27 -2.57 0.46
N TYR A 84 -13.57 -1.43 0.59
CA TYR A 84 -13.20 -0.88 1.89
C TYR A 84 -14.12 0.24 2.37
N GLY A 85 -15.21 0.54 1.65
CA GLY A 85 -16.21 1.55 2.03
C GLY A 85 -15.65 2.97 2.06
N VAL A 86 -14.68 3.29 1.22
CA VAL A 86 -14.00 4.59 1.17
C VAL A 86 -14.18 5.28 -0.19
N THR A 87 -13.97 6.59 -0.20
CA THR A 87 -14.09 7.44 -1.37
C THR A 87 -12.72 7.84 -1.93
N VAL A 88 -12.69 8.40 -3.14
CA VAL A 88 -11.50 9.04 -3.72
C VAL A 88 -10.97 10.14 -2.79
N SER A 89 -11.85 10.96 -2.21
CA SER A 89 -11.46 12.03 -1.28
C SER A 89 -10.79 11.50 0.00
N ASP A 90 -11.24 10.34 0.50
CA ASP A 90 -10.64 9.69 1.67
C ASP A 90 -9.20 9.26 1.40
N MET A 91 -8.87 8.87 0.17
CA MET A 91 -7.53 8.41 -0.19
C MET A 91 -6.50 9.55 -0.24
N PHE A 92 -6.93 10.80 -0.23
CA PHE A 92 -6.06 11.97 -0.04
C PHE A 92 -6.07 12.52 1.39
N ASN A 93 -6.65 11.77 2.33
CA ASN A 93 -6.41 11.94 3.76
C ASN A 93 -5.30 10.95 4.18
N PRO A 94 -4.17 11.42 4.71
CA PRO A 94 -3.03 10.56 5.04
C PRO A 94 -3.39 9.39 5.96
N CYS A 95 -4.13 9.65 7.04
CA CYS A 95 -4.50 8.62 8.00
C CYS A 95 -5.42 7.57 7.39
N LYS A 96 -6.45 7.97 6.64
CA LYS A 96 -7.37 7.04 5.97
C LYS A 96 -6.67 6.21 4.90
N ASN A 97 -5.75 6.83 4.14
CA ASN A 97 -4.96 6.13 3.12
C ASN A 97 -4.07 5.04 3.75
N ILE A 98 -3.37 5.39 4.85
CA ILE A 98 -2.53 4.46 5.59
C ILE A 98 -3.37 3.33 6.19
N ALA A 99 -4.53 3.62 6.78
CA ALA A 99 -5.42 2.61 7.35
C ALA A 99 -5.89 1.60 6.29
N VAL A 100 -6.32 2.07 5.13
CA VAL A 100 -6.75 1.19 4.03
C VAL A 100 -5.56 0.43 3.44
N GLY A 101 -4.44 1.11 3.18
CA GLY A 101 -3.25 0.49 2.60
C GLY A 101 -2.65 -0.59 3.50
N SER A 102 -2.55 -0.34 4.82
CA SER A 102 -2.09 -1.34 5.79
C SER A 102 -3.04 -2.55 5.87
N THR A 103 -4.35 -2.32 5.83
CA THR A 103 -5.34 -3.41 5.77
C THR A 103 -5.20 -4.26 4.49
N ILE A 104 -4.97 -3.63 3.35
CA ILE A 104 -4.72 -4.36 2.09
C ILE A 104 -3.47 -5.23 2.20
N LEU A 105 -2.39 -4.68 2.76
CA LEU A 105 -1.16 -5.42 2.96
C LEU A 105 -1.33 -6.59 3.94
N LEU A 106 -2.05 -6.36 5.06
CA LEU A 106 -2.35 -7.41 6.05
C LEU A 106 -3.14 -8.56 5.40
N HIS A 107 -4.17 -8.27 4.62
CA HIS A 107 -4.93 -9.30 3.90
C HIS A 107 -4.07 -10.05 2.86
N ALA A 108 -3.15 -9.34 2.19
CA ALA A 108 -2.20 -9.96 1.27
C ALA A 108 -1.26 -10.92 2.02
N TYR A 109 -0.81 -10.54 3.21
CA TYR A 109 0.04 -11.37 4.05
C TYR A 109 -0.69 -12.62 4.55
N GLN A 110 -1.88 -12.46 5.11
CA GLN A 110 -2.72 -13.58 5.52
C GLN A 110 -2.99 -14.57 4.38
N ARG A 111 -3.21 -14.05 3.17
CA ARG A 111 -3.34 -14.89 1.97
C ARG A 111 -2.05 -15.63 1.65
N ALA A 112 -0.90 -14.96 1.75
CA ALA A 112 0.40 -15.58 1.49
C ALA A 112 0.75 -16.66 2.50
N LEU A 113 0.43 -16.47 3.80
CA LEU A 113 0.66 -17.44 4.87
C LEU A 113 -0.05 -18.78 4.66
N LYS A 114 -1.16 -18.82 3.93
CA LYS A 114 -1.86 -20.09 3.61
C LYS A 114 -0.98 -21.08 2.84
N SER A 115 0.02 -20.61 2.10
CA SER A 115 0.91 -21.44 1.29
C SER A 115 2.40 -21.25 1.61
N LYS A 116 2.75 -20.19 2.31
CA LYS A 116 4.14 -19.82 2.67
C LYS A 116 4.22 -19.66 4.19
N ARG A 117 4.57 -20.73 4.89
CA ARG A 117 4.54 -20.77 6.37
C ARG A 117 5.64 -19.92 7.01
N GLU A 118 6.77 -19.69 6.30
CA GLU A 118 7.85 -18.87 6.80
C GLU A 118 7.47 -17.38 6.68
N PRO A 119 7.45 -16.59 7.79
CA PRO A 119 6.94 -15.22 7.81
C PRO A 119 7.59 -14.27 6.81
N GLN A 120 8.92 -14.32 6.67
CA GLN A 120 9.65 -13.44 5.74
C GLN A 120 9.38 -13.80 4.27
N VAL A 121 9.19 -15.08 3.98
CA VAL A 121 8.77 -15.53 2.65
C VAL A 121 7.34 -15.07 2.36
N ALA A 122 6.43 -15.26 3.32
CA ALA A 122 5.04 -14.79 3.20
C ALA A 122 4.98 -13.27 2.97
N LEU A 123 5.79 -12.49 3.69
CA LEU A 123 5.86 -11.04 3.51
C LEU A 123 6.27 -10.64 2.07
N ARG A 124 7.28 -11.29 1.51
CA ARG A 124 7.70 -11.01 0.12
C ARG A 124 6.59 -11.33 -0.87
N HIS A 125 5.86 -12.43 -0.67
CA HIS A 125 4.69 -12.76 -1.49
C HIS A 125 3.54 -11.78 -1.27
N ALA A 126 3.33 -11.29 -0.04
CA ALA A 126 2.36 -10.25 0.27
C ALA A 126 2.66 -8.93 -0.47
N LEU A 127 3.93 -8.51 -0.51
CA LEU A 127 4.37 -7.34 -1.30
C LEU A 127 4.09 -7.53 -2.80
N SER A 128 4.33 -8.75 -3.32
CA SER A 128 3.96 -9.09 -4.70
C SER A 128 2.45 -8.96 -4.95
N ILE A 129 1.63 -9.49 -4.03
CA ILE A 129 0.15 -9.37 -4.10
C ILE A 129 -0.27 -7.90 -4.02
N TYR A 130 0.33 -7.14 -3.11
CA TYR A 130 0.02 -5.71 -2.92
C TYR A 130 0.19 -4.92 -4.22
N ASN A 131 1.32 -5.13 -4.91
CA ASN A 131 1.64 -4.44 -6.16
C ASN A 131 0.86 -4.94 -7.38
N THR A 132 0.61 -6.26 -7.47
CA THR A 132 0.16 -6.89 -8.73
C THR A 132 -1.13 -7.71 -8.60
N GLY A 133 -1.65 -7.92 -7.40
CA GLY A 133 -2.72 -8.88 -7.12
C GLY A 133 -2.27 -10.36 -7.20
N ASN A 134 -1.01 -10.64 -7.56
CA ASN A 134 -0.46 -11.97 -7.80
C ASN A 134 0.75 -12.26 -6.92
N MET A 135 0.87 -13.50 -6.41
CA MET A 135 1.93 -13.89 -5.48
C MET A 135 3.35 -13.84 -6.07
N THR A 136 3.51 -13.85 -7.40
CA THR A 136 4.83 -14.03 -8.04
C THR A 136 5.22 -12.90 -8.99
N TYR A 137 4.28 -12.14 -9.52
CA TYR A 137 4.58 -11.11 -10.53
C TYR A 137 5.43 -9.96 -9.99
N GLY A 138 5.30 -9.60 -8.71
CA GLY A 138 6.10 -8.58 -8.06
C GLY A 138 7.59 -8.93 -7.94
N PHE A 139 7.95 -10.22 -7.99
CA PHE A 139 9.35 -10.65 -8.09
C PHE A 139 9.91 -10.41 -9.49
N ARG A 140 9.11 -10.71 -10.54
CA ARG A 140 9.54 -10.57 -11.93
C ARG A 140 9.70 -9.11 -12.36
N ASN A 141 8.83 -8.21 -11.88
CA ASN A 141 8.88 -6.79 -12.21
C ASN A 141 9.85 -5.98 -11.33
N GLY A 142 10.55 -6.64 -10.38
CA GLY A 142 11.52 -6.01 -9.49
C GLY A 142 10.92 -5.26 -8.30
N TYR A 143 9.59 -5.29 -8.11
CA TYR A 143 8.94 -4.58 -7.00
C TYR A 143 9.40 -5.09 -5.63
N VAL A 144 9.36 -6.41 -5.42
CA VAL A 144 9.77 -7.04 -4.16
C VAL A 144 11.24 -6.73 -3.82
N LYS A 145 12.11 -6.64 -4.83
CA LYS A 145 13.53 -6.30 -4.64
C LYS A 145 13.74 -4.94 -3.96
N LYS A 146 12.83 -3.99 -4.13
CA LYS A 146 12.90 -2.66 -3.49
C LYS A 146 12.85 -2.72 -1.96
N TYR A 147 12.43 -3.84 -1.39
CA TYR A 147 12.27 -4.07 0.05
C TYR A 147 13.36 -4.97 0.66
N THR A 148 14.09 -5.73 -0.14
CA THR A 148 15.10 -6.69 0.35
C THR A 148 16.38 -6.04 0.86
N THR A 149 16.60 -4.77 0.56
CA THR A 149 17.76 -3.98 1.03
C THR A 149 17.52 -3.24 2.34
N LEU A 150 16.32 -3.36 2.92
CA LEU A 150 16.07 -2.83 4.24
C LEU A 150 16.73 -3.75 5.28
N PRO A 151 17.46 -3.19 6.27
CA PRO A 151 17.64 -3.88 7.51
C PRO A 151 16.22 -4.03 8.12
N MET A 152 15.62 -5.18 7.89
CA MET A 152 14.46 -5.59 8.68
C MET A 152 14.96 -5.62 10.11
N ALA A 153 14.38 -4.80 11.00
CA ALA A 153 14.76 -4.82 12.40
C ALA A 153 14.76 -6.29 12.85
N SER A 154 15.95 -6.77 13.20
CA SER A 154 16.13 -8.11 13.70
C SER A 154 15.13 -8.34 14.83
N HIS A 155 14.41 -9.43 14.80
CA HIS A 155 13.61 -10.01 15.90
C HIS A 155 12.17 -9.53 16.11
N SER A 156 11.63 -8.56 15.39
CA SER A 156 10.19 -8.32 15.45
C SER A 156 9.51 -8.87 14.19
N HIS A 157 8.38 -9.52 14.40
CA HIS A 157 7.52 -9.95 13.33
C HIS A 157 7.22 -8.74 12.42
N PRO A 158 7.28 -8.84 11.08
CA PRO A 158 7.13 -7.69 10.18
C PRO A 158 5.78 -6.98 10.30
N TYR A 159 4.83 -7.61 10.98
CA TYR A 159 3.48 -7.10 11.25
C TYR A 159 3.21 -6.84 12.74
N ALA A 160 4.19 -7.00 13.65
CA ALA A 160 4.02 -6.64 15.04
C ALA A 160 3.92 -5.12 15.17
N THR A 161 2.86 -4.62 15.78
CA THR A 161 2.75 -3.24 16.22
C THR A 161 3.57 -3.01 17.48
N ALA A 162 4.05 -1.77 17.69
CA ALA A 162 4.77 -1.40 18.90
C ALA A 162 3.90 -1.52 20.19
N THR A 163 2.60 -1.61 20.07
CA THR A 163 1.66 -1.98 21.12
C THR A 163 1.44 -3.49 21.03
N THR A 164 1.91 -4.20 22.04
CA THR A 164 1.73 -5.63 22.25
C THR A 164 0.24 -6.01 22.37
N VAL A 165 -0.49 -5.94 21.31
CA VAL A 165 -1.70 -6.71 21.15
C VAL A 165 -1.29 -7.91 20.33
N SER A 166 -0.91 -8.98 21.02
CA SER A 166 -0.72 -10.30 20.43
C SER A 166 -2.02 -10.67 19.72
N ILE A 167 -2.00 -10.67 18.41
CA ILE A 167 -3.02 -11.39 17.66
C ILE A 167 -2.57 -12.84 17.72
N ASN A 168 -2.98 -13.53 18.80
CA ASN A 168 -2.72 -14.94 18.97
C ASN A 168 -3.15 -15.69 17.73
N GLY A 169 -2.22 -16.40 17.09
CA GLY A 169 -2.47 -17.24 15.92
C GLY A 169 -2.05 -16.69 14.56
N LEU A 170 -1.54 -15.45 14.46
CA LEU A 170 -0.95 -14.94 13.21
C LEU A 170 0.56 -15.15 13.16
N TYR A 171 1.18 -15.55 14.28
CA TYR A 171 2.61 -15.49 14.50
C TYR A 171 3.22 -16.76 15.13
N ASP A 172 2.40 -17.79 15.43
CA ASP A 172 2.85 -19.10 15.89
C ASP A 172 3.11 -20.07 14.74
#